data_883ccd91a2397a3620d83931a882f644
#
_entry.id   883ccd91a2397a3620d83931a882f644
#
_cell.length_a   1.000
_cell.length_b   1.000
_cell.length_c   1.000
_cell.angle_alpha   90.00
_cell.angle_beta   90.00
_cell.angle_gamma   90.00
#
_symmetry.space_group_name_H-M   'P 1'
#
loop_
_entity.id
_entity.type
_entity.pdbx_description
1 polymer ?
#
loop_
_entity_poly.entity_id
_entity_poly.type
_entity_poly.pdbx_seq_one_letter_code
_entity_poly.pdbx_strand_id
1 'polypeptide(L)'
;MSSLRIFDIAASAMSAQNTRLNATASNLANVDSVAATPEQAYRARVPLFQTVMDAAGVAGVRTDGVVDSQKPPEARYEPGHPMANEEGYIYAPAINTVEEMANMISASRSYQNAVDVMSTSRDLMLATLQIGRS
;
A
#
# COMPACT_ATOMS: atom_id res chain seq x y z
N MET A 1 5.14 -22.80 -18.40
CA MET A 1 5.15 -21.33 -18.23
C MET A 1 6.57 -20.84 -18.46
N SER A 2 6.73 -19.75 -19.20
CA SER A 2 8.07 -19.17 -19.36
C SER A 2 8.52 -18.56 -18.03
N SER A 3 9.76 -18.82 -17.61
CA SER A 3 10.36 -18.26 -16.39
C SER A 3 10.29 -16.73 -16.35
N LEU A 4 10.32 -16.07 -17.51
CA LEU A 4 10.16 -14.61 -17.63
C LEU A 4 8.82 -14.13 -17.12
N ARG A 5 7.74 -14.90 -17.28
CA ARG A 5 6.41 -14.52 -16.77
C ARG A 5 6.32 -14.48 -15.25
N ILE A 6 7.09 -15.33 -14.56
CA ILE A 6 7.17 -15.33 -13.10
C ILE A 6 7.81 -14.03 -12.61
N PHE A 7 8.83 -13.53 -13.33
CA PHE A 7 9.45 -12.25 -13.02
C PHE A 7 8.46 -11.08 -13.18
N ASP A 8 7.66 -11.07 -14.24
CA ASP A 8 6.66 -10.02 -14.48
C ASP A 8 5.58 -10.03 -13.40
N ILE A 9 5.11 -11.21 -13.01
CA ILE A 9 4.13 -11.36 -11.92
C ILE A 9 4.74 -10.88 -10.59
N ALA A 10 5.94 -11.34 -10.24
CA ALA A 10 6.60 -10.95 -8.99
C ALA A 10 6.89 -9.44 -8.96
N ALA A 11 7.36 -8.86 -10.07
CA ALA A 11 7.59 -7.42 -10.19
C ALA A 11 6.32 -6.61 -10.02
N SER A 12 5.20 -7.04 -10.63
CA SER A 12 3.90 -6.39 -10.47
C SER A 12 3.41 -6.46 -9.02
N ALA A 13 3.58 -7.60 -8.34
CA ALA A 13 3.24 -7.78 -6.95
C ALA A 13 4.10 -6.88 -6.04
N MET A 14 5.40 -6.80 -6.27
CA MET A 14 6.31 -5.91 -5.53
C MET A 14 5.89 -4.44 -5.68
N SER A 15 5.58 -4.00 -6.89
CA SER A 15 5.12 -2.64 -7.18
C SER A 15 3.82 -2.32 -6.43
N ALA A 16 2.86 -3.23 -6.45
CA ALA A 16 1.60 -3.08 -5.74
C ALA A 16 1.80 -2.98 -4.23
N GLN A 17 2.63 -3.86 -3.64
CA GLN A 17 2.90 -3.82 -2.21
C GLN A 17 3.71 -2.58 -1.79
N ASN A 18 4.59 -2.08 -2.64
CA ASN A 18 5.29 -0.81 -2.39
C ASN A 18 4.30 0.36 -2.33
N THR A 19 3.35 0.43 -3.26
CA THR A 19 2.28 1.45 -3.20
C THR A 19 1.46 1.34 -1.91
N ARG A 20 1.13 0.11 -1.49
CA ARG A 20 0.42 -0.13 -0.23
C ARG A 20 1.23 0.32 0.98
N LEU A 21 2.52 -0.01 1.03
CA LEU A 21 3.43 0.44 2.09
C LEU A 21 3.49 1.97 2.18
N ASN A 22 3.63 2.64 1.04
CA ASN A 22 3.70 4.10 1.00
C ASN A 22 2.38 4.75 1.47
N ALA A 23 1.23 4.22 1.06
CA ALA A 23 -0.08 4.71 1.51
C ALA A 23 -0.24 4.53 3.03
N THR A 24 0.06 3.34 3.55
CA THR A 24 -0.02 3.04 4.98
C THR A 24 0.96 3.88 5.81
N ALA A 25 2.20 4.07 5.32
CA ALA A 25 3.18 4.93 5.97
C ALA A 25 2.70 6.40 6.03
N SER A 26 2.09 6.90 4.95
CA SER A 26 1.49 8.23 4.92
C SER A 26 0.34 8.35 5.92
N ASN A 27 -0.51 7.33 6.03
CA ASN A 27 -1.61 7.30 6.99
C ASN A 27 -1.11 7.32 8.42
N LEU A 28 -0.12 6.49 8.75
CA LEU A 28 0.49 6.47 10.10
C LEU A 28 1.20 7.77 10.44
N ALA A 29 1.89 8.38 9.49
CA ALA A 29 2.57 9.66 9.72
C ALA A 29 1.59 10.81 10.00
N ASN A 30 0.34 10.70 9.54
CA ASN A 30 -0.69 11.73 9.67
C ASN A 30 -1.81 11.36 10.63
N VAL A 31 -1.70 10.24 11.37
CA VAL A 31 -2.77 9.78 12.27
C VAL A 31 -3.11 10.78 13.38
N ASP A 32 -2.11 11.52 13.86
CA ASP A 32 -2.26 12.51 14.91
C ASP A 32 -2.40 13.95 14.37
N SER A 33 -2.45 14.11 13.04
CA SER A 33 -2.68 15.44 12.46
C SER A 33 -4.10 15.91 12.73
N VAL A 34 -4.25 17.22 12.98
CA VAL A 34 -5.56 17.83 13.22
C VAL A 34 -5.75 19.06 12.35
N ALA A 35 -6.99 19.41 12.09
CA ALA A 35 -7.37 20.59 11.31
C ALA A 35 -8.52 21.33 11.96
N ALA A 36 -8.69 22.61 11.61
CA ALA A 36 -9.79 23.42 12.10
C ALA A 36 -11.13 23.11 11.41
N THR A 37 -11.09 22.55 10.22
CA THR A 37 -12.28 22.18 9.44
C THR A 37 -12.20 20.75 8.92
N PRO A 38 -13.34 20.08 8.68
CA PRO A 38 -13.37 18.71 8.15
C PRO A 38 -12.73 18.60 6.76
N GLU A 39 -12.80 19.67 5.95
CA GLU A 39 -12.27 19.70 4.58
C GLU A 39 -10.74 19.73 4.57
N GLN A 40 -10.13 20.34 5.60
CA GLN A 40 -8.68 20.43 5.74
C GLN A 40 -8.07 19.23 6.47
N ALA A 41 -8.89 18.41 7.13
CA ALA A 41 -8.42 17.24 7.83
C ALA A 41 -7.84 16.21 6.83
N TYR A 42 -6.73 15.58 7.24
CA TYR A 42 -6.13 14.51 6.45
C TYR A 42 -7.13 13.37 6.25
N ARG A 43 -7.17 12.83 5.04
CA ARG A 43 -7.95 11.65 4.70
C ARG A 43 -7.03 10.47 4.43
N ALA A 44 -7.38 9.31 4.96
CA ALA A 44 -6.60 8.10 4.76
C ALA A 44 -6.45 7.80 3.27
N ARG A 45 -5.24 7.51 2.83
CA ARG A 45 -4.93 7.09 1.47
C ARG A 45 -5.19 5.61 1.29
N VAL A 46 -5.97 5.27 0.28
CA VAL A 46 -6.37 3.89 -0.03
C VAL A 46 -5.90 3.55 -1.45
N PRO A 47 -4.95 2.62 -1.61
CA PRO A 47 -4.52 2.18 -2.92
C PRO A 47 -5.59 1.31 -3.57
N LEU A 48 -5.81 1.50 -4.87
CA LEU A 48 -6.70 0.70 -5.69
C LEU A 48 -5.88 -0.27 -6.54
N PHE A 49 -6.24 -1.56 -6.47
CA PHE A 49 -5.59 -2.61 -7.25
C PHE A 49 -6.55 -3.24 -8.22
N GLN A 50 -6.05 -3.57 -9.39
CA GLN A 50 -6.77 -4.29 -10.42
C GLN A 50 -5.97 -5.49 -10.88
N THR A 51 -6.64 -6.64 -10.99
CA THR A 51 -6.06 -7.79 -11.68
C THR A 51 -6.10 -7.52 -13.19
N VAL A 52 -4.94 -7.62 -13.82
CA VAL A 52 -4.82 -7.53 -15.28
C VAL A 52 -4.32 -8.85 -15.82
N MET A 53 -4.91 -9.27 -16.94
CA MET A 53 -4.43 -10.43 -17.68
C MET A 53 -3.74 -9.93 -18.96
N ASP A 54 -2.57 -10.47 -19.25
CA ASP A 54 -1.91 -10.21 -20.52
C ASP A 54 -2.56 -11.01 -21.67
N ALA A 55 -2.14 -10.74 -22.89
CA ALA A 55 -2.63 -11.44 -24.07
C ALA A 55 -2.33 -12.97 -24.06
N ALA A 56 -1.45 -13.42 -23.19
CA ALA A 56 -1.08 -14.82 -22.98
C ALA A 56 -1.80 -15.49 -21.80
N GLY A 57 -2.78 -14.78 -21.17
CA GLY A 57 -3.58 -15.28 -20.05
C GLY A 57 -2.83 -15.30 -18.71
N VAL A 58 -1.75 -14.54 -18.57
CA VAL A 58 -1.01 -14.42 -17.31
C VAL A 58 -1.62 -13.29 -16.49
N ALA A 59 -2.03 -13.61 -15.27
CA ALA A 59 -2.58 -12.63 -14.34
C ALA A 59 -1.47 -11.90 -13.59
N GLY A 60 -1.53 -10.58 -13.57
CA GLY A 60 -0.70 -9.70 -12.76
C GLY A 60 -1.56 -8.73 -11.97
N VAL A 61 -0.92 -7.91 -11.15
CA VAL A 61 -1.57 -6.84 -10.37
C VAL A 61 -1.11 -5.49 -10.89
N ARG A 62 -2.05 -4.61 -11.17
CA ARG A 62 -1.78 -3.21 -11.49
C ARG A 62 -2.35 -2.31 -10.41
N THR A 63 -1.60 -1.29 -10.05
CA THR A 63 -2.12 -0.22 -9.20
C THR A 63 -2.86 0.79 -10.08
N ASP A 64 -4.14 1.00 -9.79
CA ASP A 64 -5.01 1.93 -10.52
C ASP A 64 -5.00 3.34 -9.92
N GLY A 65 -4.13 3.57 -8.94
CA GLY A 65 -3.94 4.82 -8.25
C GLY A 65 -4.16 4.71 -6.74
N VAL A 66 -4.10 5.85 -6.10
CA VAL A 66 -4.36 6.01 -4.66
C VAL A 66 -5.46 7.06 -4.52
N VAL A 67 -6.51 6.73 -3.80
CA VAL A 67 -7.65 7.61 -3.56
C VAL A 67 -7.76 7.97 -2.08
N ASP A 68 -8.37 9.11 -1.78
CA ASP A 68 -8.68 9.50 -0.42
C ASP A 68 -9.92 8.77 0.09
N SER A 69 -9.86 8.30 1.33
CA SER A 69 -10.99 7.65 1.99
C SER A 69 -12.20 8.57 2.08
N GLN A 70 -13.38 8.01 1.85
CA GLN A 70 -14.65 8.73 2.00
C GLN A 70 -15.16 8.78 3.45
N LYS A 71 -14.45 8.13 4.39
CA LYS A 71 -14.81 8.21 5.81
C LYS A 71 -14.67 9.65 6.29
N PRO A 72 -15.70 10.21 6.97
CA PRO A 72 -15.63 11.57 7.51
C PRO A 72 -14.57 11.64 8.61
N PRO A 73 -13.87 12.78 8.74
CA PRO A 73 -12.98 13.03 9.87
C PRO A 73 -13.73 12.99 11.21
N GLU A 74 -13.01 12.64 12.26
CA GLU A 74 -13.55 12.62 13.62
C GLU A 74 -13.49 14.00 14.25
N ALA A 75 -14.64 14.54 14.67
CA ALA A 75 -14.70 15.77 15.43
C ALA A 75 -14.38 15.50 16.91
N ARG A 76 -13.43 16.26 17.46
CA ARG A 76 -13.06 16.21 18.88
C ARG A 76 -13.24 17.58 19.50
N TYR A 77 -13.83 17.62 20.68
CA TYR A 77 -14.02 18.88 21.42
C TYR A 77 -12.77 19.17 22.27
N GLU A 78 -11.94 20.08 21.82
CA GLU A 78 -10.72 20.53 22.50
C GLU A 78 -10.56 22.05 22.36
N PRO A 79 -11.32 22.86 23.14
CA PRO A 79 -11.35 24.32 22.98
C PRO A 79 -10.02 25.01 23.31
N GLY A 80 -9.12 24.33 24.04
CA GLY A 80 -7.78 24.84 24.34
C GLY A 80 -6.74 24.55 23.27
N HIS A 81 -7.09 23.81 22.20
CA HIS A 81 -6.17 23.46 21.16
C HIS A 81 -5.92 24.65 20.20
N PRO A 82 -4.65 24.92 19.77
CA PRO A 82 -4.36 26.03 18.85
C PRO A 82 -5.10 25.98 17.51
N MET A 83 -5.50 24.78 17.07
CA MET A 83 -6.23 24.54 15.82
C MET A 83 -7.75 24.42 16.03
N ALA A 84 -8.26 24.66 17.26
CA ALA A 84 -9.69 24.62 17.51
C ALA A 84 -10.42 25.74 16.74
N ASN A 85 -11.58 25.38 16.16
CA ASN A 85 -12.45 26.36 15.53
C ASN A 85 -13.17 27.22 16.56
N GLU A 86 -13.99 28.16 16.13
CA GLU A 86 -14.75 29.08 17.01
C GLU A 86 -15.69 28.33 17.98
N GLU A 87 -16.11 27.11 17.60
CA GLU A 87 -16.98 26.25 18.42
C GLU A 87 -16.19 25.34 19.37
N GLY A 88 -14.84 25.35 19.32
CA GLY A 88 -13.95 24.56 20.15
C GLY A 88 -13.70 23.17 19.66
N TYR A 89 -13.97 22.86 18.38
CA TYR A 89 -13.71 21.55 17.76
C TYR A 89 -12.44 21.54 16.92
N ILE A 90 -11.76 20.40 16.94
CA ILE A 90 -10.72 20.01 15.98
C ILE A 90 -11.18 18.77 15.23
N TYR A 91 -10.63 18.56 14.06
CA TYR A 91 -10.96 17.41 13.19
C TYR A 91 -9.72 16.57 12.97
N ALA A 92 -9.79 15.31 13.40
CA ALA A 92 -8.75 14.31 13.25
C ALA A 92 -9.09 13.33 12.11
N PRO A 93 -8.09 12.70 11.46
CA PRO A 93 -8.35 11.70 10.44
C PRO A 93 -9.04 10.46 11.04
N ALA A 94 -9.95 9.87 10.28
CA ALA A 94 -10.61 8.61 10.63
C ALA A 94 -9.67 7.42 10.31
N ILE A 95 -8.58 7.29 11.06
CA ILE A 95 -7.54 6.27 10.88
C ILE A 95 -7.40 5.45 12.17
N ASN A 96 -7.42 4.14 12.04
CA ASN A 96 -7.09 3.22 13.13
C ASN A 96 -5.62 2.83 13.04
N THR A 97 -4.82 3.27 13.99
CA THR A 97 -3.38 3.01 14.05
C THR A 97 -3.04 1.53 14.04
N VAL A 98 -3.77 0.70 14.78
CA VAL A 98 -3.52 -0.75 14.86
C VAL A 98 -3.83 -1.43 13.53
N GLU A 99 -4.90 -1.03 12.87
CA GLU A 99 -5.27 -1.54 11.54
C GLU A 99 -4.21 -1.17 10.50
N GLU A 100 -3.74 0.08 10.50
CA GLU A 100 -2.67 0.53 9.59
C GLU A 100 -1.34 -0.17 9.86
N MET A 101 -0.99 -0.40 11.13
CA MET A 101 0.21 -1.18 11.48
C MET A 101 0.10 -2.63 10.98
N ALA A 102 -1.05 -3.28 11.15
CA ALA A 102 -1.30 -4.62 10.63
C ALA A 102 -1.20 -4.65 9.09
N ASN A 103 -1.75 -3.65 8.41
CA ASN A 103 -1.64 -3.47 6.97
C ASN A 103 -0.18 -3.31 6.52
N MET A 104 0.61 -2.54 7.24
CA MET A 104 2.04 -2.34 6.95
C MET A 104 2.82 -3.66 7.07
N ILE A 105 2.61 -4.42 8.15
CA ILE A 105 3.27 -5.72 8.35
C ILE A 105 2.86 -6.69 7.24
N SER A 106 1.58 -6.76 6.91
CA SER A 106 1.06 -7.61 5.83
C SER A 106 1.66 -7.25 4.47
N ALA A 107 1.71 -5.97 4.13
CA ALA A 107 2.29 -5.50 2.88
C ALA A 107 3.80 -5.76 2.80
N SER A 108 4.52 -5.56 3.90
CA SER A 108 5.96 -5.86 4.00
C SER A 108 6.25 -7.34 3.78
N ARG A 109 5.48 -8.22 4.41
CA ARG A 109 5.61 -9.68 4.22
C ARG A 109 5.30 -10.10 2.78
N SER A 110 4.25 -9.54 2.20
CA SER A 110 3.89 -9.83 0.81
C SER A 110 4.95 -9.35 -0.17
N TYR A 111 5.58 -8.20 0.10
CA TYR A 111 6.71 -7.71 -0.68
C TYR A 111 7.91 -8.67 -0.59
N GLN A 112 8.28 -9.10 0.62
CA GLN A 112 9.37 -10.05 0.84
C GLN A 112 9.11 -11.38 0.13
N ASN A 113 7.89 -11.91 0.21
CA ASN A 113 7.51 -13.14 -0.50
C ASN A 113 7.70 -12.99 -2.02
N ALA A 114 7.36 -11.84 -2.59
CA ALA A 114 7.55 -11.59 -4.02
C ALA A 114 9.04 -11.51 -4.40
N VAL A 115 9.88 -10.94 -3.54
CA VAL A 115 11.35 -10.94 -3.69
C VAL A 115 11.91 -12.35 -3.65
N ASP A 116 11.45 -13.18 -2.71
CA ASP A 116 11.90 -14.58 -2.57
C ASP A 116 11.52 -15.42 -3.80
N VAL A 117 10.29 -15.25 -4.32
CA VAL A 117 9.84 -15.87 -5.56
C VAL A 117 10.74 -15.47 -6.74
N MET A 118 11.07 -14.19 -6.86
CA MET A 118 11.94 -13.68 -7.91
C MET A 118 13.36 -14.28 -7.80
N SER A 119 13.93 -14.31 -6.60
CA SER A 119 15.26 -14.86 -6.34
C SER A 119 15.31 -16.36 -6.66
N THR A 120 14.32 -17.12 -6.17
CA THR A 120 14.22 -18.56 -6.44
C THR A 120 14.08 -18.84 -7.94
N SER A 121 13.27 -18.05 -8.64
CA SER A 121 13.08 -18.20 -10.09
C SER A 121 14.37 -17.92 -10.86
N ARG A 122 15.15 -16.93 -10.45
CA ARG A 122 16.47 -16.63 -11.01
C ARG A 122 17.42 -17.81 -10.83
N ASP A 123 17.49 -18.35 -9.62
CA ASP A 123 18.40 -19.45 -9.30
C ASP A 123 18.05 -20.73 -10.09
N LEU A 124 16.75 -21.02 -10.24
CA LEU A 124 16.28 -22.11 -11.09
C LEU A 124 16.65 -21.91 -12.57
N MET A 125 16.53 -20.68 -13.09
CA MET A 125 16.96 -20.37 -14.46
C MET A 125 18.45 -20.59 -14.65
N LEU A 126 19.28 -20.14 -13.72
CA LEU A 126 20.73 -20.32 -13.77
C LEU A 126 21.11 -21.81 -13.72
N ALA A 127 20.47 -22.58 -12.83
CA ALA A 127 20.69 -24.04 -12.77
C ALA A 127 20.30 -24.75 -14.08
N THR A 128 19.17 -24.36 -14.68
CA THR A 128 18.72 -24.91 -15.96
C THR A 128 19.72 -24.61 -17.11
N LEU A 129 20.24 -23.37 -17.13
CA LEU A 129 21.25 -22.97 -18.11
C LEU A 129 22.57 -23.74 -17.94
N GLN A 130 22.97 -24.05 -16.71
CA GLN A 130 24.16 -24.83 -16.42
C GLN A 130 23.99 -26.28 -16.91
N ILE A 131 22.84 -26.90 -16.71
CA ILE A 131 22.53 -28.25 -17.21
C ILE A 131 22.54 -28.29 -18.75
N GLY A 132 22.01 -27.21 -19.39
CA GLY A 132 22.01 -27.13 -20.86
C GLY A 132 23.37 -26.87 -21.51
N ARG A 133 24.41 -26.58 -20.73
CA ARG A 133 25.81 -26.38 -21.21
C ARG A 133 26.71 -27.56 -20.96
N SER A 134 26.26 -28.56 -20.25
CA SER A 134 26.94 -29.87 -20.07
C SER A 134 26.44 -30.89 -21.07
#